data_ee4133ab4872f8ebc13647ef5c72a8c4
#
_entry.id   ee4133ab4872f8ebc13647ef5c72a8c4
#
_cell.length_a   1.000
_cell.length_b   1.000
_cell.length_c   1.000
_cell.angle_alpha   90.00
_cell.angle_beta   90.00
_cell.angle_gamma   90.00
#
_symmetry.space_group_name_H-M   'P 1'
#
loop_
_entity.id
_entity.type
_entity.pdbx_description
1 polymer ?
#
loop_
_entity_poly.entity_id
_entity_poly.type
_entity_poly.pdbx_seq_one_letter_code
_entity_poly.pdbx_strand_id
1 'polypeptide(L)'
;MCSSDLDIIEEFRPAMVVVDEGGLGAGVVDRLKEQRYKIRGVNFGSKSSRPIMFGNKRAEMWHAMREWLKTASIPNDRFLKSDLTGPMMKPDSKGTIFLESKKDMKARGLASPDAADAIAVTFAFPVANRETRQIDNRPRVSYGAGTASSGWMGH
;
A
#
# COMPACT_ATOMS: atom_id res chain seq x y z
N MET A 1 21.90 -6.30 -1.26
CA MET A 1 20.84 -6.02 -2.23
C MET A 1 21.31 -6.57 -3.56
N CYS A 2 20.57 -7.50 -4.14
CA CYS A 2 20.93 -8.08 -5.42
C CYS A 2 20.67 -7.07 -6.55
N SER A 3 21.52 -7.09 -7.62
CA SER A 3 21.28 -6.29 -8.84
C SER A 3 19.86 -6.49 -9.38
N SER A 4 19.30 -7.68 -9.17
CA SER A 4 17.95 -8.06 -9.60
C SER A 4 16.81 -7.17 -9.06
N ASP A 5 16.93 -6.60 -7.85
CA ASP A 5 15.86 -5.77 -7.27
C ASP A 5 15.78 -4.41 -7.99
N LEU A 6 16.94 -3.85 -8.35
CA LEU A 6 17.04 -2.61 -9.11
C LEU A 6 16.58 -2.81 -10.55
N ASP A 7 16.99 -3.91 -11.17
CA ASP A 7 16.60 -4.28 -12.54
C ASP A 7 15.07 -4.38 -12.65
N ILE A 8 14.40 -4.98 -11.66
CA ILE A 8 12.93 -5.07 -11.60
C ILE A 8 12.29 -3.67 -11.49
N ILE A 9 12.83 -2.79 -10.64
CA ILE A 9 12.29 -1.42 -10.52
C ILE A 9 12.45 -0.64 -11.83
N GLU A 10 13.57 -0.80 -12.52
CA GLU A 10 13.84 -0.13 -13.79
C GLU A 10 12.99 -0.68 -14.94
N GLU A 11 12.82 -2.00 -14.99
CA GLU A 11 11.99 -2.68 -15.99
C GLU A 11 10.50 -2.30 -15.85
N PHE A 12 9.93 -2.49 -14.67
CA PHE A 12 8.49 -2.28 -14.46
C PHE A 12 8.12 -0.83 -14.23
N ARG A 13 9.05 0.04 -13.85
CA ARG A 13 8.82 1.46 -13.53
C ARG A 13 7.56 1.67 -12.70
N PRO A 14 7.44 1.05 -11.51
CA PRO A 14 6.22 1.08 -10.73
C PRO A 14 5.86 2.52 -10.31
N ALA A 15 4.57 2.79 -10.10
CA ALA A 15 4.11 4.08 -9.59
C ALA A 15 4.62 4.36 -8.18
N MET A 16 4.82 3.30 -7.39
CA MET A 16 5.38 3.34 -6.03
C MET A 16 6.04 2.00 -5.71
N VAL A 17 7.17 2.05 -5.03
CA VAL A 17 7.79 0.88 -4.40
C VAL A 17 7.55 0.96 -2.90
N VAL A 18 7.05 -0.11 -2.32
CA VAL A 18 6.80 -0.19 -0.87
C VAL A 18 7.57 -1.38 -0.31
N VAL A 19 8.23 -1.18 0.82
CA VAL A 19 9.05 -2.21 1.48
C VAL A 19 8.62 -2.33 2.94
N ASP A 20 8.53 -3.55 3.46
CA ASP A 20 8.39 -3.77 4.90
C ASP A 20 9.69 -3.38 5.61
N GLU A 21 9.62 -2.39 6.49
CA GLU A 21 10.75 -1.91 7.31
C GLU A 21 11.09 -2.85 8.47
N GLY A 22 10.36 -3.94 8.65
CA GLY A 22 10.63 -4.94 9.68
C GLY A 22 12.00 -5.59 9.52
N GLY A 23 12.82 -5.58 10.56
CA GLY A 23 14.14 -6.21 10.55
C GLY A 23 15.10 -5.58 9.54
N LEU A 24 15.52 -6.33 8.52
CA LEU A 24 16.50 -5.90 7.52
C LEU A 24 15.94 -4.88 6.50
N GLY A 25 14.61 -4.73 6.41
CA GLY A 25 13.96 -3.88 5.41
C GLY A 25 14.29 -2.40 5.55
N ALA A 26 14.55 -1.91 6.77
CA ALA A 26 14.95 -0.52 6.99
C ALA A 26 16.24 -0.16 6.21
N GLY A 27 17.25 -1.02 6.26
CA GLY A 27 18.50 -0.81 5.51
C GLY A 27 18.30 -0.81 3.98
N VAL A 28 17.36 -1.62 3.48
CA VAL A 28 16.99 -1.61 2.05
C VAL A 28 16.33 -0.29 1.68
N VAL A 29 15.39 0.19 2.51
CA VAL A 29 14.72 1.49 2.30
C VAL A 29 15.72 2.63 2.26
N ASP A 30 16.64 2.69 3.20
CA ASP A 30 17.66 3.75 3.28
C ASP A 30 18.57 3.73 2.05
N ARG A 31 19.04 2.55 1.66
CA ARG A 31 19.91 2.39 0.49
C ARG A 31 19.23 2.80 -0.82
N LEU A 32 17.96 2.46 -1.00
CA LEU A 32 17.21 2.86 -2.20
C LEU A 32 16.92 4.36 -2.21
N LYS A 33 16.66 4.98 -1.05
CA LYS A 33 16.52 6.45 -0.94
C LYS A 33 17.83 7.18 -1.29
N GLU A 34 18.99 6.69 -0.82
CA GLU A 34 20.31 7.24 -1.21
C GLU A 34 20.50 7.22 -2.73
N GLN A 35 20.02 6.16 -3.40
CA GLN A 35 20.05 6.01 -4.85
C GLN A 35 18.93 6.78 -5.57
N ARG A 36 18.18 7.63 -4.85
CA ARG A 36 17.10 8.48 -5.35
C ARG A 36 15.88 7.75 -5.91
N TYR A 37 15.68 6.48 -5.55
CA TYR A 37 14.43 5.77 -5.88
C TYR A 37 13.27 6.29 -5.03
N LYS A 38 12.08 6.40 -5.65
CA LYS A 38 10.84 6.78 -4.94
C LYS A 38 10.28 5.57 -4.20
N ILE A 39 10.72 5.40 -2.97
CA ILE A 39 10.37 4.27 -2.12
C ILE A 39 9.72 4.72 -0.83
N ARG A 40 8.81 3.93 -0.31
CA ARG A 40 8.21 4.11 1.02
C ARG A 40 8.37 2.83 1.84
N GLY A 41 8.86 3.00 3.05
CA GLY A 41 8.87 1.94 4.04
C GLY A 41 7.56 1.90 4.82
N VAL A 42 7.17 0.73 5.27
CA VAL A 42 6.05 0.52 6.17
C VAL A 42 6.41 -0.53 7.22
N ASN A 43 6.15 -0.22 8.49
CA ASN A 43 6.31 -1.20 9.57
C ASN A 43 4.97 -1.91 9.79
N PHE A 44 4.94 -3.22 9.64
CA PHE A 44 3.75 -4.07 9.84
C PHE A 44 3.17 -3.97 11.24
N GLY A 45 4.01 -3.76 12.24
CA GLY A 45 3.61 -3.58 13.64
C GLY A 45 3.11 -2.18 13.98
N SER A 46 3.26 -1.21 13.07
CA SER A 46 2.83 0.16 13.34
C SER A 46 1.31 0.27 13.53
N LYS A 47 0.88 1.40 14.11
CA LYS A 47 -0.53 1.69 14.35
C LYS A 47 -1.31 1.74 13.02
N SER A 48 -2.47 1.08 13.00
CA SER A 48 -3.42 1.17 11.89
C SER A 48 -3.93 2.60 11.70
N SER A 49 -4.28 2.98 10.47
CA SER A 49 -5.03 4.22 10.20
C SER A 49 -6.48 4.15 10.69
N ARG A 50 -6.98 2.94 10.94
CA ARG A 50 -8.31 2.64 11.49
C ARG A 50 -8.20 1.84 12.79
N PRO A 51 -7.68 2.41 13.89
CA PRO A 51 -7.29 1.66 15.10
C PRO A 51 -8.46 1.05 15.86
N ILE A 52 -9.69 1.49 15.63
CA ILE A 52 -10.90 0.87 16.18
C ILE A 52 -11.17 -0.48 15.51
N MET A 53 -10.86 -0.61 14.21
CA MET A 53 -11.11 -1.82 13.43
C MET A 53 -9.92 -2.78 13.44
N PHE A 54 -8.70 -2.26 13.37
CA PHE A 54 -7.49 -3.07 13.17
C PHE A 54 -6.42 -2.74 14.21
N GLY A 55 -5.86 -3.77 14.83
CA GLY A 55 -4.87 -3.62 15.87
C GLY A 55 -3.50 -3.12 15.40
N ASN A 56 -3.15 -3.38 14.14
CA ASN A 56 -1.92 -2.91 13.53
C ASN A 56 -2.04 -2.72 12.01
N LYS A 57 -0.99 -2.16 11.40
CA LYS A 57 -0.95 -1.89 9.97
C LYS A 57 -1.01 -3.17 9.12
N ARG A 58 -0.42 -4.28 9.59
CA ARG A 58 -0.48 -5.56 8.89
C ARG A 58 -1.92 -6.07 8.75
N ALA A 59 -2.71 -6.05 9.83
CA ALA A 59 -4.11 -6.47 9.78
C ALA A 59 -4.95 -5.59 8.84
N GLU A 60 -4.71 -4.28 8.83
CA GLU A 60 -5.36 -3.33 7.91
C GLU A 60 -5.04 -3.64 6.45
N MET A 61 -3.76 -3.82 6.10
CA MET A 61 -3.32 -4.13 4.74
C MET A 61 -3.89 -5.46 4.24
N TRP A 62 -3.86 -6.50 5.07
CA TRP A 62 -4.43 -7.81 4.75
C TRP A 62 -5.95 -7.74 4.55
N HIS A 63 -6.65 -6.95 5.33
CA HIS A 63 -8.08 -6.73 5.11
C HIS A 63 -8.33 -6.02 3.78
N ALA A 64 -7.57 -4.98 3.45
CA ALA A 64 -7.69 -4.28 2.18
C ALA A 64 -7.40 -5.20 0.98
N MET A 65 -6.35 -6.02 1.07
CA MET A 65 -6.05 -7.06 0.08
C MET A 65 -7.20 -8.06 -0.07
N ARG A 66 -7.78 -8.54 1.03
CA ARG A 66 -8.93 -9.46 1.01
C ARG A 66 -10.12 -8.86 0.28
N GLU A 67 -10.44 -7.59 0.53
CA GLU A 67 -11.54 -6.91 -0.16
C GLU A 67 -11.26 -6.78 -1.66
N TRP A 68 -10.03 -6.43 -2.03
CA TRP A 68 -9.59 -6.36 -3.42
C TRP A 68 -9.67 -7.71 -4.13
N LEU A 69 -9.29 -8.81 -3.47
CA LEU A 69 -9.33 -10.17 -4.02
C LEU A 69 -10.76 -10.65 -4.39
N LYS A 70 -11.82 -10.01 -3.89
CA LYS A 70 -13.21 -10.36 -4.28
C LYS A 70 -13.50 -10.07 -5.76
N THR A 71 -12.77 -9.16 -6.37
CA THR A 71 -12.96 -8.71 -7.76
C THR A 71 -11.70 -8.85 -8.62
N ALA A 72 -10.56 -9.16 -8.00
CA ALA A 72 -9.28 -9.26 -8.69
C ALA A 72 -9.02 -10.67 -9.21
N SER A 73 -8.14 -10.75 -10.22
CA SER A 73 -7.57 -11.99 -10.71
C SER A 73 -6.08 -12.04 -10.33
N ILE A 74 -5.64 -13.19 -9.85
CA ILE A 74 -4.26 -13.47 -9.49
C ILE A 74 -3.80 -14.77 -10.17
N PRO A 75 -2.47 -14.98 -10.34
CA PRO A 75 -1.95 -16.23 -10.89
C PRO A 75 -2.42 -17.45 -10.10
N ASN A 76 -2.71 -18.54 -10.81
CA ASN A 76 -3.08 -19.82 -10.18
C ASN A 76 -1.80 -20.53 -9.68
N ASP A 77 -1.25 -20.02 -8.58
CA ASP A 77 -0.07 -20.57 -7.92
C ASP A 77 -0.46 -21.18 -6.57
N ARG A 78 -0.05 -22.44 -6.35
CA ARG A 78 -0.40 -23.19 -5.14
C ARG A 78 0.27 -22.65 -3.88
N PHE A 79 1.49 -22.10 -3.99
CA PHE A 79 2.19 -21.52 -2.85
C PHE A 79 1.57 -20.20 -2.45
N LEU A 80 1.27 -19.33 -3.43
CA LEU A 80 0.56 -18.09 -3.17
C LEU A 80 -0.82 -18.36 -2.56
N LYS A 81 -1.55 -19.37 -3.06
CA LYS A 81 -2.84 -19.78 -2.47
C LYS A 81 -2.68 -20.20 -1.01
N SER A 82 -1.66 -21.00 -0.69
CA SER A 82 -1.37 -21.43 0.67
C SER A 82 -1.07 -20.23 1.58
N ASP A 83 -0.25 -19.29 1.12
CA ASP A 83 0.09 -18.07 1.86
C ASP A 83 -1.12 -17.18 2.13
N LEU A 84 -1.99 -17.01 1.13
CA LEU A 84 -3.21 -16.19 1.25
C LEU A 84 -4.26 -16.80 2.19
N THR A 85 -4.32 -18.13 2.28
CA THR A 85 -5.34 -18.83 3.07
C THR A 85 -4.85 -19.33 4.43
N GLY A 86 -3.54 -19.29 4.67
CA GLY A 86 -2.92 -19.79 5.90
C GLY A 86 -3.20 -18.95 7.15
N PRO A 87 -3.00 -17.63 7.12
CA PRO A 87 -3.17 -16.78 8.28
C PRO A 87 -4.64 -16.60 8.68
N MET A 88 -4.91 -16.62 9.97
CA MET A 88 -6.24 -16.35 10.51
C MET A 88 -6.37 -14.89 10.94
N MET A 89 -7.53 -14.28 10.69
CA MET A 89 -7.93 -13.02 11.30
C MET A 89 -8.75 -13.31 12.55
N LYS A 90 -8.35 -12.74 13.68
CA LYS A 90 -9.00 -12.94 14.97
C LYS A 90 -9.35 -11.59 15.60
N PRO A 91 -10.61 -11.37 16.05
CA PRO A 91 -10.92 -10.20 16.86
C PRO A 91 -10.40 -10.39 18.29
N ASP A 92 -10.00 -9.31 18.92
CA ASP A 92 -9.76 -9.25 20.36
C ASP A 92 -11.08 -9.10 21.14
N SER A 93 -10.98 -8.94 22.47
CA SER A 93 -12.14 -8.75 23.37
C SER A 93 -12.93 -7.46 23.10
N LYS A 94 -12.35 -6.50 22.36
CA LYS A 94 -12.96 -5.22 21.98
C LYS A 94 -13.48 -5.24 20.53
N GLY A 95 -13.36 -6.37 19.83
CA GLY A 95 -13.73 -6.49 18.43
C GLY A 95 -12.68 -5.98 17.44
N THR A 96 -11.49 -5.55 17.92
CA THR A 96 -10.40 -5.11 17.07
C THR A 96 -9.75 -6.31 16.37
N ILE A 97 -9.62 -6.25 15.06
CA ILE A 97 -9.13 -7.37 14.25
C ILE A 97 -7.60 -7.38 14.22
N PHE A 98 -7.03 -8.54 14.53
CA PHE A 98 -5.62 -8.85 14.37
C PHE A 98 -5.42 -9.98 13.37
N LEU A 99 -4.32 -9.93 12.63
CA LEU A 99 -3.86 -11.07 11.86
C LEU A 99 -3.01 -11.97 12.77
N GLU A 100 -3.15 -13.28 12.60
CA GLU A 100 -2.36 -14.28 13.32
C GLU A 100 -0.86 -13.99 13.21
N SER A 101 -0.14 -14.16 14.33
CA SER A 101 1.29 -13.92 14.34
C SER A 101 2.03 -15.02 13.56
N LYS A 102 3.19 -14.68 12.97
CA LYS A 102 4.07 -15.67 12.33
C LYS A 102 4.50 -16.78 13.30
N LYS A 103 4.58 -16.48 14.61
CA LYS A 103 4.88 -17.46 15.66
C LYS A 103 3.75 -18.48 15.82
N ASP A 104 2.50 -18.01 15.87
CA ASP A 104 1.34 -18.89 16.02
C ASP A 104 1.11 -19.74 14.76
N MET A 105 1.33 -19.18 13.58
CA MET A 105 1.32 -19.93 12.33
C MET A 105 2.33 -21.08 12.35
N LYS A 106 3.57 -20.79 12.76
CA LYS A 106 4.62 -21.83 12.90
C LYS A 106 4.22 -22.92 13.92
N ALA A 107 3.57 -22.54 15.03
CA ALA A 107 3.07 -23.50 16.01
C ALA A 107 1.98 -24.42 15.44
N ARG A 108 1.26 -23.98 14.39
CA ARG A 108 0.31 -24.80 13.62
C ARG A 108 0.95 -25.56 12.44
N GLY A 109 2.28 -25.51 12.31
CA GLY A 109 3.00 -26.18 11.21
C GLY A 109 2.96 -25.42 9.88
N LEU A 110 2.58 -24.14 9.87
CA LEU A 110 2.52 -23.32 8.67
C LEU A 110 3.80 -22.51 8.48
N ALA A 111 4.19 -22.30 7.23
CA ALA A 111 5.27 -21.39 6.88
C ALA A 111 4.85 -19.93 7.04
N SER A 112 5.81 -19.01 6.98
CA SER A 112 5.57 -17.59 6.92
C SER A 112 4.90 -17.23 5.57
N PRO A 113 3.84 -16.40 5.54
CA PRO A 113 3.12 -16.08 4.31
C PRO A 113 3.82 -14.95 3.54
N ASP A 114 5.07 -15.16 3.15
CA ASP A 114 5.94 -14.09 2.64
C ASP A 114 5.46 -13.53 1.29
N ALA A 115 4.95 -14.38 0.39
CA ALA A 115 4.39 -13.93 -0.88
C ALA A 115 3.08 -13.14 -0.67
N ALA A 116 2.23 -13.57 0.24
CA ALA A 116 1.01 -12.84 0.57
C ALA A 116 1.29 -11.52 1.33
N ASP A 117 2.27 -11.49 2.23
CA ASP A 117 2.75 -10.27 2.88
C ASP A 117 3.30 -9.26 1.85
N ALA A 118 4.01 -9.74 0.80
CA ALA A 118 4.50 -8.89 -0.31
C ALA A 118 3.36 -8.27 -1.13
N ILE A 119 2.25 -8.99 -1.34
CA ILE A 119 1.06 -8.40 -1.97
C ILE A 119 0.37 -7.45 -0.98
N ALA A 120 0.20 -7.84 0.27
CA ALA A 120 -0.48 -7.02 1.27
C ALA A 120 0.20 -5.65 1.47
N VAL A 121 1.53 -5.58 1.41
CA VAL A 121 2.29 -4.33 1.58
C VAL A 121 1.95 -3.28 0.51
N THR A 122 1.49 -3.68 -0.67
CA THR A 122 1.06 -2.75 -1.73
C THR A 122 -0.19 -1.94 -1.35
N PHE A 123 -0.94 -2.40 -0.35
CA PHE A 123 -2.12 -1.70 0.20
C PHE A 123 -1.79 -0.76 1.36
N ALA A 124 -0.52 -0.58 1.69
CA ALA A 124 -0.10 0.30 2.79
C ALA A 124 -0.42 1.78 2.55
N PHE A 125 -0.39 2.21 1.29
CA PHE A 125 -0.60 3.59 0.88
C PHE A 125 -1.51 3.67 -0.36
N PRO A 126 -2.34 4.73 -0.47
CA PRO A 126 -3.08 4.97 -1.70
C PRO A 126 -2.11 5.34 -2.83
N VAL A 127 -2.27 4.69 -3.97
CA VAL A 127 -1.48 4.96 -5.17
C VAL A 127 -2.44 5.41 -6.27
N ALA A 128 -2.22 6.62 -6.81
CA ALA A 128 -2.99 7.12 -7.94
C ALA A 128 -2.66 6.30 -9.20
N ASN A 129 -3.67 5.88 -9.94
CA ASN A 129 -3.49 5.17 -11.19
C ASN A 129 -2.76 6.08 -12.21
N ARG A 130 -1.89 5.51 -13.05
CA ARG A 130 -1.14 6.28 -14.08
C ARG A 130 -2.07 7.03 -15.03
N GLU A 131 -3.21 6.47 -15.37
CA GLU A 131 -4.21 7.10 -16.23
C GLU A 131 -4.82 8.36 -15.61
N THR A 132 -5.02 8.38 -14.30
CA THR A 132 -5.55 9.56 -13.59
C THR A 132 -4.53 10.71 -13.56
N ARG A 133 -3.22 10.42 -13.61
CA ARG A 133 -2.17 11.46 -13.66
C ARG A 133 -2.11 12.21 -15.00
N GLN A 134 -2.54 11.62 -16.11
CA GLN A 134 -2.58 12.30 -17.41
C GLN A 134 -3.75 13.27 -17.54
N ILE A 135 -4.82 13.05 -16.78
CA ILE A 135 -6.04 13.91 -16.82
C ILE A 135 -5.82 15.22 -16.03
N ASP A 136 -4.96 15.22 -15.02
CA ASP A 136 -4.73 16.40 -14.18
C ASP A 136 -3.76 17.43 -14.79
N ASN A 137 -3.26 17.17 -16.00
CA ASN A 137 -2.39 18.07 -16.74
C ASN A 137 -3.17 19.01 -17.69
N ARG A 138 -4.49 19.14 -17.50
CA ARG A 138 -5.28 20.15 -18.21
C ARG A 138 -4.93 21.54 -17.64
N PRO A 139 -4.57 22.51 -18.49
CA PRO A 139 -4.35 23.87 -18.02
C PRO A 139 -5.61 24.35 -17.30
N ARG A 140 -5.47 24.73 -16.02
CA ARG A 140 -6.54 25.41 -15.31
C ARG A 140 -6.81 26.71 -16.03
N VAL A 141 -7.91 26.76 -16.78
CA VAL A 141 -8.40 28.03 -17.35
C VAL A 141 -8.91 28.86 -16.16
N SER A 142 -8.11 29.82 -15.73
CA SER A 142 -8.57 30.83 -14.78
C SER A 142 -9.53 31.74 -15.52
N TYR A 143 -10.81 31.60 -15.26
CA TYR A 143 -11.77 32.65 -15.62
C TYR A 143 -11.45 33.85 -14.75
N GLY A 144 -10.79 34.86 -15.33
CA GLY A 144 -10.60 36.13 -14.69
C GLY A 144 -11.96 36.73 -14.38
N ALA A 145 -12.20 37.06 -13.11
CA ALA A 145 -13.34 37.81 -12.69
C ALA A 145 -13.26 39.19 -13.38
N GLY A 146 -14.07 39.38 -14.42
CA GLY A 146 -14.24 40.64 -15.04
C GLY A 146 -14.85 41.61 -14.01
N THR A 147 -14.10 42.63 -13.62
CA THR A 147 -14.60 43.77 -12.86
C THR A 147 -15.62 44.49 -13.71
N ALA A 148 -16.89 44.27 -13.41
CA ALA A 148 -17.96 45.15 -13.94
C ALA A 148 -17.80 46.54 -13.31
N SER A 149 -17.26 47.49 -14.04
CA SER A 149 -17.34 48.92 -13.70
C SER A 149 -18.75 49.41 -13.99
N SER A 150 -19.55 49.58 -12.94
CA SER A 150 -20.81 50.30 -12.98
C SER A 150 -20.53 51.80 -13.05
N GLY A 151 -20.55 52.35 -14.27
CA GLY A 151 -20.61 53.78 -14.48
C GLY A 151 -21.98 54.16 -14.96
N TRP A 152 -22.89 54.53 -14.07
CA TRP A 152 -24.11 55.28 -14.36
C TRP A 152 -24.11 56.59 -13.54
N MET A 153 -23.81 57.70 -14.22
CA MET A 153 -24.26 59.07 -13.92
C MET A 153 -24.55 59.71 -15.27
N GLY A 154 -25.64 60.25 -15.55
CA GLY A 154 -26.65 61.13 -15.03
C GLY A 154 -27.06 62.01 -16.16
N HIS A 155 -28.25 62.32 -16.25
CA HIS A 155 -29.07 63.45 -16.70
C HIS A 155 -30.42 62.96 -17.16
#